data_0b10aeabc88163b1c34ae21c36e10e53
#
_entry.id   0b10aeabc88163b1c34ae21c36e10e53
#
_cell.length_a   1.000
_cell.length_b   1.000
_cell.length_c   1.000
_cell.angle_alpha   90.00
_cell.angle_beta   90.00
_cell.angle_gamma   90.00
#
_symmetry.space_group_name_H-M   'P 1'
#
loop_
_entity.id
_entity.type
_entity.pdbx_description
1 polymer ?
#
loop_
_entity_poly.entity_id
_entity_poly.type
_entity_poly.pdbx_seq_one_letter_code
_entity_poly.pdbx_strand_id
1 'polypeptide(L)'
;AEVAARVLEFAHAQPVLRATKRSVEGWDALQQAIERDRAATVATLRMASAPVARYTMLIQVVFAVVFATATALLAWGQIDVASYVFVAVLSLRLVDPLTLIGSQGMALRVAKNALDASEGILKTPPLPETRNPRVPCGSSVVFDRVGFAYEESRPVLQGVSLTCPERSLTALVGPSGSGKTTLTRLVARFWDVSEGSVSIGGVDVRDMRPDELMQQISLVFQDVYLFDGTIEENVLAG
;
A
#
# COMPACT_ATOMS: atom_id res chain seq x y z
N ALA A 1 -4.13 5.39 -6.48
CA ALA A 1 -3.20 4.27 -6.68
C ALA A 1 -2.94 4.00 -8.17
N GLU A 2 -3.96 3.84 -9.00
CA GLU A 2 -3.80 3.53 -10.45
C GLU A 2 -3.02 4.61 -11.19
N VAL A 3 -3.33 5.89 -10.99
CA VAL A 3 -2.60 7.02 -11.63
C VAL A 3 -1.12 7.01 -11.25
N ALA A 4 -0.79 6.79 -9.97
CA ALA A 4 0.60 6.73 -9.52
C ALA A 4 1.36 5.57 -10.19
N ALA A 5 0.74 4.39 -10.31
CA ALA A 5 1.33 3.25 -11.01
C ALA A 5 1.59 3.57 -12.49
N ARG A 6 0.63 4.22 -13.18
CA ARG A 6 0.79 4.63 -14.58
C ARG A 6 1.84 5.73 -14.79
N VAL A 7 1.98 6.64 -13.83
CA VAL A 7 3.05 7.66 -13.86
C VAL A 7 4.42 7.00 -13.70
N LEU A 8 4.58 6.05 -12.78
CA LEU A 8 5.81 5.30 -12.62
C LEU A 8 6.14 4.46 -13.86
N GLU A 9 5.15 3.77 -14.43
CA GLU A 9 5.30 3.03 -15.69
C GLU A 9 5.76 3.95 -16.83
N PHE A 10 5.14 5.14 -16.94
CA PHE A 10 5.56 6.16 -17.89
C PHE A 10 7.00 6.63 -17.66
N ALA A 11 7.39 6.89 -16.40
CA ALA A 11 8.74 7.31 -16.07
C ALA A 11 9.78 6.24 -16.46
N HIS A 12 9.50 4.97 -16.19
CA HIS A 12 10.37 3.85 -16.58
C HIS A 12 10.37 3.59 -18.09
N ALA A 13 9.28 3.88 -18.79
CA ALA A 13 9.16 3.71 -20.24
C ALA A 13 9.83 4.84 -21.05
N GLN A 14 10.29 5.94 -20.43
CA GLN A 14 10.88 7.10 -21.11
C GLN A 14 11.96 6.74 -22.14
N PRO A 15 12.93 5.84 -21.86
CA PRO A 15 13.94 5.47 -22.84
C PRO A 15 13.34 4.81 -24.11
N VAL A 16 12.32 3.97 -23.92
CA VAL A 16 11.61 3.27 -24.99
C VAL A 16 10.80 4.25 -25.81
N LEU A 17 10.06 5.16 -25.15
CA LEU A 17 9.25 6.19 -25.82
C LEU A 17 10.12 7.12 -26.70
N ARG A 18 11.30 7.52 -26.18
CA ARG A 18 12.27 8.31 -26.94
C ARG A 18 12.82 7.55 -28.15
N ALA A 19 13.14 6.27 -27.98
CA ALA A 19 13.67 5.43 -29.04
C ALA A 19 12.62 5.21 -30.17
N THR A 20 11.34 5.13 -29.80
CA THR A 20 10.22 4.93 -30.74
C THR A 20 9.61 6.22 -31.29
N LYS A 21 10.18 7.41 -30.92
CA LYS A 21 9.66 8.73 -31.30
C LYS A 21 8.18 8.97 -30.93
N ARG A 22 7.66 8.27 -29.92
CA ARG A 22 6.32 8.49 -29.39
C ARG A 22 6.35 9.61 -28.36
N SER A 23 5.44 10.58 -28.51
CA SER A 23 5.28 11.68 -27.53
C SER A 23 4.38 11.27 -26.37
N VAL A 24 4.46 12.02 -25.27
CA VAL A 24 3.60 11.89 -24.07
C VAL A 24 2.11 11.95 -24.42
N GLU A 25 1.75 12.75 -25.43
CA GLU A 25 0.38 12.96 -25.88
C GLU A 25 -0.29 11.73 -26.49
N GLY A 26 0.49 10.70 -26.86
CA GLY A 26 -0.01 9.44 -27.44
C GLY A 26 -0.15 8.29 -26.46
N TRP A 27 -0.01 8.52 -25.14
CA TRP A 27 -0.17 7.44 -24.18
C TRP A 27 -1.57 7.42 -23.57
N ASP A 28 -2.50 6.86 -24.34
CA ASP A 28 -3.93 6.78 -24.01
C ASP A 28 -4.20 6.14 -22.64
N ALA A 29 -3.36 5.20 -22.22
CA ALA A 29 -3.52 4.50 -20.94
C ALA A 29 -3.38 5.45 -19.73
N LEU A 30 -2.43 6.40 -19.77
CA LEU A 30 -2.27 7.39 -18.71
C LEU A 30 -3.40 8.41 -18.73
N GLN A 31 -3.77 8.90 -19.92
CA GLN A 31 -4.88 9.85 -20.06
C GLN A 31 -6.20 9.24 -19.58
N GLN A 32 -6.48 7.99 -19.92
CA GLN A 32 -7.66 7.28 -19.43
C GLN A 32 -7.64 7.07 -17.91
N ALA A 33 -6.48 6.75 -17.32
CA ALA A 33 -6.35 6.63 -15.86
C ALA A 33 -6.60 7.96 -15.15
N ILE A 34 -6.07 9.08 -15.68
CA ILE A 34 -6.31 10.43 -15.16
C ILE A 34 -7.79 10.80 -15.27
N GLU A 35 -8.44 10.53 -16.41
CA GLU A 35 -9.84 10.88 -16.59
C GLU A 35 -10.77 10.04 -15.71
N ARG A 36 -10.46 8.74 -15.48
CA ARG A 36 -11.19 7.89 -14.52
C ARG A 36 -11.06 8.41 -13.10
N ASP A 37 -9.85 8.77 -12.68
CA ASP A 37 -9.57 9.32 -11.34
C ASP A 37 -10.29 10.65 -11.15
N ARG A 38 -10.25 11.53 -12.16
CA ARG A 38 -11.00 12.79 -12.18
C ARG A 38 -12.51 12.54 -12.07
N ALA A 39 -13.05 11.64 -12.87
CA ALA A 39 -14.48 11.31 -12.84
C ALA A 39 -14.89 10.75 -11.47
N ALA A 40 -14.09 9.85 -10.88
CA ALA A 40 -14.31 9.29 -9.55
C ALA A 40 -14.25 10.38 -8.46
N THR A 41 -13.26 11.27 -8.54
CA THR A 41 -13.11 12.39 -7.60
C THR A 41 -14.30 13.36 -7.70
N VAL A 42 -14.73 13.73 -8.91
CA VAL A 42 -15.89 14.60 -9.12
C VAL A 42 -17.17 13.93 -8.62
N ALA A 43 -17.36 12.62 -8.87
CA ALA A 43 -18.50 11.88 -8.37
C ALA A 43 -18.53 11.86 -6.82
N THR A 44 -17.39 11.61 -6.19
CA THR A 44 -17.24 11.63 -4.72
C THR A 44 -17.55 13.01 -4.13
N LEU A 45 -17.01 14.07 -4.75
CA LEU A 45 -17.31 15.44 -4.33
C LEU A 45 -18.78 15.79 -4.48
N ARG A 46 -19.44 15.40 -5.57
CA ARG A 46 -20.88 15.61 -5.76
C ARG A 46 -21.71 14.86 -4.73
N MET A 47 -21.35 13.59 -4.41
CA MET A 47 -22.04 12.84 -3.36
C MET A 47 -21.83 13.45 -1.98
N ALA A 48 -20.64 13.98 -1.68
CA ALA A 48 -20.34 14.59 -0.39
C ALA A 48 -20.94 16.01 -0.25
N SER A 49 -21.07 16.77 -1.34
CA SER A 49 -21.53 18.17 -1.30
C SER A 49 -22.98 18.33 -0.83
N ALA A 50 -23.89 17.43 -1.24
CA ALA A 50 -25.29 17.51 -0.89
C ALA A 50 -25.57 17.38 0.62
N PRO A 51 -25.01 16.39 1.35
CA PRO A 51 -25.15 16.30 2.81
C PRO A 51 -24.56 17.51 3.54
N VAL A 52 -23.38 17.98 3.10
CA VAL A 52 -22.71 19.14 3.71
C VAL A 52 -23.53 20.40 3.50
N ALA A 53 -24.04 20.62 2.28
CA ALA A 53 -24.90 21.76 1.99
C ALA A 53 -26.19 21.76 2.81
N ARG A 54 -26.84 20.58 2.95
CA ARG A 54 -28.03 20.43 3.80
C ARG A 54 -27.74 20.75 5.26
N TYR A 55 -26.63 20.23 5.78
CA TYR A 55 -26.18 20.49 7.15
C TYR A 55 -25.94 22.00 7.38
N THR A 56 -25.19 22.65 6.49
CA THR A 56 -24.93 24.09 6.59
C THR A 56 -26.20 24.91 6.48
N MET A 57 -27.11 24.55 5.55
CA MET A 57 -28.39 25.20 5.39
C MET A 57 -29.27 25.07 6.66
N LEU A 58 -29.30 23.90 7.27
CA LEU A 58 -30.06 23.67 8.50
C LEU A 58 -29.53 24.50 9.65
N ILE A 59 -28.21 24.60 9.83
CA ILE A 59 -27.59 25.48 10.82
C ILE A 59 -28.01 26.93 10.59
N GLN A 60 -27.92 27.43 9.35
CA GLN A 60 -28.30 28.81 9.03
C GLN A 60 -29.78 29.09 9.29
N VAL A 61 -30.66 28.15 8.97
CA VAL A 61 -32.09 28.26 9.29
C VAL A 61 -32.34 28.33 10.79
N VAL A 62 -31.69 27.49 11.59
CA VAL A 62 -31.80 27.52 13.05
C VAL A 62 -31.36 28.87 13.60
N PHE A 63 -30.23 29.40 13.15
CA PHE A 63 -29.76 30.71 13.59
C PHE A 63 -30.68 31.86 13.13
N ALA A 64 -31.24 31.80 11.91
CA ALA A 64 -32.20 32.78 11.45
C ALA A 64 -33.47 32.78 12.32
N VAL A 65 -33.94 31.60 12.72
CA VAL A 65 -35.10 31.47 13.65
C VAL A 65 -34.78 32.03 15.02
N VAL A 66 -33.60 31.71 15.58
CA VAL A 66 -33.18 32.24 16.89
C VAL A 66 -33.08 33.78 16.84
N PHE A 67 -32.52 34.34 15.77
CA PHE A 67 -32.35 35.76 15.58
C PHE A 67 -33.70 36.46 15.42
N ALA A 68 -34.61 35.89 14.61
CA ALA A 68 -35.97 36.38 14.43
C ALA A 68 -36.78 36.37 15.74
N THR A 69 -36.66 35.28 16.51
CA THR A 69 -37.34 35.14 17.82
C THR A 69 -36.80 36.19 18.82
N ALA A 70 -35.51 36.34 18.92
CA ALA A 70 -34.88 37.36 19.77
C ALA A 70 -35.32 38.78 19.40
N THR A 71 -35.40 39.08 18.11
CA THR A 71 -35.87 40.37 17.61
C THR A 71 -37.36 40.62 17.98
N ALA A 72 -38.21 39.61 17.84
CA ALA A 72 -39.61 39.69 18.22
C ALA A 72 -39.80 39.91 19.75
N LEU A 73 -39.03 39.20 20.60
CA LEU A 73 -39.04 39.34 22.04
C LEU A 73 -38.58 40.76 22.49
N LEU A 74 -37.56 41.33 21.80
CA LEU A 74 -37.13 42.70 22.03
C LEU A 74 -38.23 43.70 21.66
N ALA A 75 -38.87 43.51 20.52
CA ALA A 75 -39.97 44.39 20.04
C ALA A 75 -41.19 44.35 21.01
N TRP A 76 -41.44 43.23 21.64
CA TRP A 76 -42.52 43.10 22.65
C TRP A 76 -42.08 43.54 24.06
N GLY A 77 -40.85 44.01 24.24
CA GLY A 77 -40.32 44.48 25.52
C GLY A 77 -40.08 43.35 26.54
N GLN A 78 -40.02 42.12 26.10
CA GLN A 78 -39.80 40.94 26.98
C GLN A 78 -38.33 40.72 27.31
N ILE A 79 -37.41 41.24 26.50
CA ILE A 79 -35.96 41.23 26.75
C ILE A 79 -35.40 42.64 26.57
N ASP A 80 -34.30 42.94 27.26
CA ASP A 80 -33.56 44.17 27.11
C ASP A 80 -32.55 44.12 25.95
N VAL A 81 -32.04 45.24 25.54
CA VAL A 81 -31.09 45.36 24.46
C VAL A 81 -29.78 44.61 24.73
N ALA A 82 -29.36 44.56 26.00
CA ALA A 82 -28.12 43.84 26.36
C ALA A 82 -28.27 42.34 26.15
N SER A 83 -29.40 41.76 26.55
CA SER A 83 -29.75 40.34 26.30
C SER A 83 -29.84 40.00 24.80
N TYR A 84 -30.46 40.91 24.01
CA TYR A 84 -30.52 40.75 22.56
C TYR A 84 -29.11 40.72 21.93
N VAL A 85 -28.26 41.69 22.28
CA VAL A 85 -26.87 41.74 21.79
C VAL A 85 -26.08 40.49 22.19
N PHE A 86 -26.27 40.05 23.45
CA PHE A 86 -25.62 38.81 23.92
C PHE A 86 -26.02 37.62 23.07
N VAL A 87 -27.32 37.40 22.83
CA VAL A 87 -27.83 36.29 22.00
C VAL A 87 -27.30 36.41 20.56
N ALA A 88 -27.29 37.60 19.98
CA ALA A 88 -26.78 37.87 18.64
C ALA A 88 -25.29 37.50 18.52
N VAL A 89 -24.46 37.99 19.45
CA VAL A 89 -23.01 37.70 19.47
C VAL A 89 -22.74 36.23 19.68
N LEU A 90 -23.45 35.60 20.64
CA LEU A 90 -23.31 34.16 20.91
C LEU A 90 -23.69 33.31 19.68
N SER A 91 -24.80 33.68 19.02
CA SER A 91 -25.24 32.98 17.81
C SER A 91 -24.20 33.04 16.70
N LEU A 92 -23.65 34.25 16.42
CA LEU A 92 -22.60 34.40 15.43
C LEU A 92 -21.32 33.59 15.76
N ARG A 93 -20.96 33.49 17.06
CA ARG A 93 -19.78 32.75 17.52
C ARG A 93 -19.94 31.25 17.39
N LEU A 94 -21.16 30.73 17.39
CA LEU A 94 -21.43 29.29 17.31
C LEU A 94 -21.53 28.76 15.88
N VAL A 95 -21.76 29.63 14.88
CA VAL A 95 -21.90 29.21 13.48
C VAL A 95 -20.61 28.54 12.96
N ASP A 96 -19.46 29.18 13.18
CA ASP A 96 -18.18 28.71 12.64
C ASP A 96 -17.76 27.33 13.20
N PRO A 97 -17.76 27.10 14.53
CA PRO A 97 -17.42 25.78 15.06
C PRO A 97 -18.39 24.67 14.60
N LEU A 98 -19.67 24.96 14.49
CA LEU A 98 -20.65 23.98 14.02
C LEU A 98 -20.44 23.62 12.53
N THR A 99 -20.17 24.62 11.69
CA THR A 99 -19.87 24.37 10.27
C THR A 99 -18.54 23.62 10.12
N LEU A 100 -17.56 23.93 10.95
CA LEU A 100 -16.28 23.22 10.97
C LEU A 100 -16.44 21.72 11.31
N ILE A 101 -17.25 21.40 12.32
CA ILE A 101 -17.54 20.00 12.68
C ILE A 101 -18.12 19.21 11.48
N GLY A 102 -19.04 19.83 10.75
CA GLY A 102 -19.63 19.21 9.54
C GLY A 102 -18.62 18.94 8.43
N SER A 103 -17.63 19.81 8.26
CA SER A 103 -16.58 19.65 7.24
C SER A 103 -15.49 18.65 7.63
N GLN A 104 -15.20 18.48 8.92
CA GLN A 104 -14.16 17.57 9.42
C GLN A 104 -14.50 16.10 9.20
N GLY A 105 -15.75 15.73 9.04
CA GLY A 105 -16.18 14.35 8.79
C GLY A 105 -15.55 13.74 7.54
N MET A 106 -15.28 14.53 6.51
CA MET A 106 -14.60 14.07 5.29
C MET A 106 -13.11 13.85 5.53
N ALA A 107 -12.44 14.77 6.22
CA ALA A 107 -11.02 14.64 6.57
C ALA A 107 -10.77 13.40 7.44
N LEU A 108 -11.65 13.13 8.41
CA LEU A 108 -11.58 11.95 9.26
C LEU A 108 -11.72 10.64 8.46
N ARG A 109 -12.60 10.59 7.47
CA ARG A 109 -12.75 9.42 6.59
C ARG A 109 -11.51 9.20 5.74
N VAL A 110 -10.91 10.25 5.19
CA VAL A 110 -9.67 10.15 4.41
C VAL A 110 -8.53 9.62 5.29
N ALA A 111 -8.38 10.19 6.50
CA ALA A 111 -7.38 9.73 7.46
C ALA A 111 -7.59 8.26 7.86
N LYS A 112 -8.85 7.86 8.12
CA LYS A 112 -9.20 6.47 8.44
C LYS A 112 -8.83 5.53 7.29
N ASN A 113 -9.19 5.86 6.05
CA ASN A 113 -8.87 5.02 4.89
C ASN A 113 -7.34 4.86 4.71
N ALA A 114 -6.56 5.92 4.97
CA ALA A 114 -5.10 5.85 4.93
C ALA A 114 -4.54 4.93 6.04
N LEU A 115 -5.10 5.02 7.25
CA LEU A 115 -4.76 4.13 8.36
C LEU A 115 -5.12 2.68 8.06
N ASP A 116 -6.34 2.42 7.57
CA ASP A 116 -6.80 1.07 7.23
C ASP A 116 -5.91 0.43 6.15
N ALA A 117 -5.48 1.22 5.15
CA ALA A 117 -4.56 0.76 4.12
C ALA A 117 -3.17 0.41 4.70
N SER A 118 -2.64 1.26 5.60
CA SER A 118 -1.36 1.01 6.27
C SER A 118 -1.44 -0.21 7.19
N GLU A 119 -2.53 -0.33 7.95
CA GLU A 119 -2.78 -1.47 8.83
C GLU A 119 -2.92 -2.78 8.07
N GLY A 120 -3.50 -2.75 6.85
CA GLY A 120 -3.58 -3.91 5.96
C GLY A 120 -2.20 -4.45 5.59
N ILE A 121 -1.21 -3.58 5.38
CA ILE A 121 0.18 -3.99 5.12
C ILE A 121 0.82 -4.59 6.37
N LEU A 122 0.66 -3.91 7.53
CA LEU A 122 1.25 -4.35 8.80
C LEU A 122 0.64 -5.67 9.31
N LYS A 123 -0.60 -5.97 8.97
CA LYS A 123 -1.30 -7.21 9.35
C LYS A 123 -1.02 -8.38 8.41
N THR A 124 -0.22 -8.19 7.35
CA THR A 124 0.18 -9.32 6.49
C THR A 124 0.94 -10.32 7.35
N PRO A 125 0.44 -11.56 7.49
CA PRO A 125 1.09 -12.53 8.34
C PRO A 125 2.48 -12.88 7.78
N PRO A 126 3.51 -12.93 8.64
CA PRO A 126 4.81 -13.45 8.23
C PRO A 126 4.72 -14.92 7.84
N LEU A 127 5.72 -15.42 7.12
CA LEU A 127 5.82 -16.85 6.86
C LEU A 127 5.83 -17.63 8.18
N PRO A 128 5.19 -18.83 8.24
CA PRO A 128 5.14 -19.62 9.45
C PRO A 128 6.55 -19.98 9.94
N GLU A 129 6.83 -19.74 11.20
CA GLU A 129 8.09 -20.16 11.83
C GLU A 129 7.94 -21.54 12.47
N THR A 130 9.00 -22.33 12.35
CA THR A 130 9.03 -23.64 13.00
C THR A 130 9.19 -23.51 14.51
N ARG A 131 8.49 -24.38 15.27
CA ARG A 131 8.65 -24.47 16.74
C ARG A 131 9.92 -25.24 17.16
N ASN A 132 10.44 -26.08 16.28
CA ASN A 132 11.61 -26.90 16.53
C ASN A 132 12.65 -26.68 15.43
N PRO A 133 13.41 -25.57 15.49
CA PRO A 133 14.39 -25.24 14.47
C PRO A 133 15.51 -26.29 14.43
N ARG A 134 15.96 -26.61 13.22
CA ARG A 134 17.03 -27.57 12.94
C ARG A 134 18.19 -26.84 12.26
N VAL A 135 19.40 -27.20 12.65
CA VAL A 135 20.62 -26.63 12.07
C VAL A 135 21.08 -27.51 10.92
N PRO A 136 21.41 -26.96 9.74
CA PRO A 136 21.89 -27.73 8.61
C PRO A 136 23.29 -28.30 8.87
N CYS A 137 23.57 -29.49 8.30
CA CYS A 137 24.88 -30.09 8.32
C CYS A 137 25.45 -30.09 6.90
N GLY A 138 26.29 -29.10 6.58
CA GLY A 138 26.81 -28.88 5.22
C GLY A 138 25.99 -27.83 4.44
N SER A 139 26.36 -27.61 3.19
CA SER A 139 25.82 -26.54 2.33
C SER A 139 25.23 -27.05 1.01
N SER A 140 24.98 -28.38 0.87
CA SER A 140 24.32 -28.91 -0.31
C SER A 140 22.87 -28.44 -0.36
N VAL A 141 22.39 -28.02 -1.54
CA VAL A 141 21.00 -27.60 -1.75
C VAL A 141 20.26 -28.66 -2.55
N VAL A 142 19.11 -29.12 -2.04
CA VAL A 142 18.30 -30.13 -2.71
C VAL A 142 16.88 -29.61 -2.88
N PHE A 143 16.36 -29.71 -4.09
CA PHE A 143 14.96 -29.54 -4.43
C PHE A 143 14.36 -30.93 -4.66
N ASP A 144 13.31 -31.27 -3.94
CA ASP A 144 12.60 -32.52 -4.11
C ASP A 144 11.16 -32.29 -4.55
N ARG A 145 10.89 -32.59 -5.83
CA ARG A 145 9.56 -32.47 -6.47
C ARG A 145 8.87 -31.12 -6.21
N VAL A 146 9.64 -30.03 -6.31
CA VAL A 146 9.16 -28.69 -6.00
C VAL A 146 8.14 -28.23 -7.02
N GLY A 147 6.94 -27.91 -6.52
CA GLY A 147 5.91 -27.16 -7.19
C GLY A 147 5.76 -25.77 -6.58
N PHE A 148 5.58 -24.73 -7.41
CA PHE A 148 5.39 -23.37 -6.93
C PHE A 148 4.58 -22.52 -7.90
N ALA A 149 3.71 -21.67 -7.35
CA ALA A 149 2.97 -20.62 -8.05
C ALA A 149 2.94 -19.36 -7.19
N TYR A 150 3.15 -18.18 -7.81
CA TYR A 150 2.91 -16.90 -7.14
C TYR A 150 1.41 -16.62 -6.98
N GLU A 151 0.61 -17.10 -7.91
CA GLU A 151 -0.85 -17.09 -7.93
C GLU A 151 -1.32 -18.51 -8.19
N GLU A 152 -2.29 -19.01 -7.43
CA GLU A 152 -2.77 -20.40 -7.51
C GLU A 152 -3.14 -20.84 -8.94
N SER A 153 -3.62 -19.90 -9.77
CA SER A 153 -4.03 -20.16 -11.14
C SER A 153 -2.86 -20.31 -12.15
N ARG A 154 -1.61 -19.93 -11.74
CA ARG A 154 -0.48 -19.88 -12.67
C ARG A 154 0.77 -20.52 -12.11
N PRO A 155 0.93 -21.85 -12.28
CA PRO A 155 2.10 -22.57 -11.80
C PRO A 155 3.37 -22.12 -12.55
N VAL A 156 4.45 -21.86 -11.78
CA VAL A 156 5.76 -21.45 -12.30
C VAL A 156 6.74 -22.61 -12.29
N LEU A 157 6.68 -23.46 -11.26
CA LEU A 157 7.48 -24.66 -11.14
C LEU A 157 6.56 -25.88 -10.95
N GLN A 158 6.89 -26.99 -11.59
CA GLN A 158 6.09 -28.23 -11.52
C GLN A 158 7.03 -29.44 -11.37
N GLY A 159 7.05 -30.01 -10.15
CA GLY A 159 7.78 -31.25 -9.87
C GLY A 159 9.30 -31.15 -10.08
N VAL A 160 9.92 -29.99 -9.86
CA VAL A 160 11.35 -29.78 -10.09
C VAL A 160 12.16 -30.52 -9.02
N SER A 161 13.06 -31.41 -9.46
CA SER A 161 14.05 -32.10 -8.59
C SER A 161 15.44 -31.77 -9.09
N LEU A 162 16.29 -31.25 -8.19
CA LEU A 162 17.65 -30.81 -8.49
C LEU A 162 18.50 -30.91 -7.22
N THR A 163 19.73 -31.33 -7.37
CA THR A 163 20.74 -31.31 -6.30
C THR A 163 21.92 -30.46 -6.70
N CYS A 164 22.23 -29.48 -5.86
CA CYS A 164 23.46 -28.67 -5.95
C CYS A 164 24.42 -29.15 -4.86
N PRO A 165 25.47 -29.92 -5.21
CA PRO A 165 26.44 -30.43 -4.22
C PRO A 165 27.15 -29.27 -3.51
N GLU A 166 27.56 -29.50 -2.27
CA GLU A 166 28.40 -28.48 -1.60
C GLU A 166 29.74 -28.31 -2.31
N ARG A 167 30.33 -27.12 -2.17
CA ARG A 167 31.60 -26.75 -2.81
C ARG A 167 31.62 -26.92 -4.33
N SER A 168 30.46 -26.85 -4.97
CA SER A 168 30.32 -26.93 -6.42
C SER A 168 29.75 -25.62 -7.01
N LEU A 169 30.00 -25.41 -8.29
CA LEU A 169 29.36 -24.36 -9.07
C LEU A 169 28.24 -25.00 -9.90
N THR A 170 26.99 -24.62 -9.62
CA THR A 170 25.83 -25.09 -10.38
C THR A 170 25.25 -23.94 -11.20
N ALA A 171 25.15 -24.12 -12.52
CA ALA A 171 24.56 -23.13 -13.41
C ALA A 171 23.11 -23.53 -13.77
N LEU A 172 22.15 -22.63 -13.53
CA LEU A 172 20.76 -22.77 -13.96
C LEU A 172 20.60 -22.11 -15.34
N VAL A 173 20.40 -22.91 -16.37
CA VAL A 173 20.26 -22.43 -17.76
C VAL A 173 18.86 -22.67 -18.29
N GLY A 174 18.36 -21.79 -19.16
CA GLY A 174 17.03 -21.91 -19.76
C GLY A 174 16.51 -20.56 -20.27
N PRO A 175 15.41 -20.56 -21.03
CA PRO A 175 14.80 -19.33 -21.57
C PRO A 175 14.33 -18.40 -20.47
N SER A 176 14.05 -17.13 -20.83
CA SER A 176 13.41 -16.18 -19.89
C SER A 176 12.06 -16.72 -19.45
N GLY A 177 11.72 -16.56 -18.18
CA GLY A 177 10.47 -17.07 -17.61
C GLY A 177 10.46 -18.56 -17.23
N SER A 178 11.55 -19.30 -17.39
CA SER A 178 11.62 -20.73 -17.02
C SER A 178 11.72 -21.01 -15.51
N GLY A 179 11.57 -20.01 -14.65
CA GLY A 179 11.58 -20.20 -13.19
C GLY A 179 12.94 -20.16 -12.50
N LYS A 180 14.05 -19.85 -13.22
CA LYS A 180 15.41 -19.82 -12.63
C LYS A 180 15.50 -18.92 -11.40
N THR A 181 15.06 -17.68 -11.52
CA THR A 181 15.02 -16.70 -10.41
C THR A 181 14.07 -17.14 -9.31
N THR A 182 13.00 -17.85 -9.64
CA THR A 182 12.08 -18.40 -8.64
C THR A 182 12.77 -19.48 -7.81
N LEU A 183 13.55 -20.37 -8.42
CA LEU A 183 14.32 -21.38 -7.68
C LEU A 183 15.28 -20.74 -6.66
N THR A 184 16.04 -19.72 -7.04
CA THR A 184 16.96 -19.02 -6.12
C THR A 184 16.22 -18.33 -4.97
N ARG A 185 15.04 -17.73 -5.25
CA ARG A 185 14.20 -17.11 -4.23
C ARG A 185 13.59 -18.13 -3.25
N LEU A 186 13.28 -19.34 -3.70
CA LEU A 186 12.78 -20.41 -2.84
C LEU A 186 13.87 -20.98 -1.91
N VAL A 187 15.15 -20.99 -2.33
CA VAL A 187 16.27 -21.33 -1.44
C VAL A 187 16.36 -20.34 -0.29
N ALA A 188 16.20 -19.06 -0.58
CA ALA A 188 16.17 -17.98 0.44
C ALA A 188 14.85 -17.92 1.23
N ARG A 189 13.90 -18.81 0.92
CA ARG A 189 12.58 -18.85 1.55
C ARG A 189 11.86 -17.49 1.53
N PHE A 190 11.94 -16.77 0.43
CA PHE A 190 11.08 -15.58 0.25
C PHE A 190 9.61 -15.97 0.08
N TRP A 191 9.36 -17.22 -0.32
CA TRP A 191 8.08 -17.90 -0.36
C TRP A 191 8.26 -19.37 0.04
N ASP A 192 7.25 -19.96 0.63
CA ASP A 192 7.22 -21.41 0.83
C ASP A 192 6.77 -22.11 -0.47
N VAL A 193 7.28 -23.32 -0.70
CA VAL A 193 6.88 -24.13 -1.86
C VAL A 193 5.43 -24.58 -1.72
N SER A 194 4.71 -24.67 -2.84
CA SER A 194 3.34 -25.20 -2.87
C SER A 194 3.33 -26.72 -2.72
N GLU A 195 4.33 -27.41 -3.28
CA GLU A 195 4.51 -28.86 -3.23
C GLU A 195 5.99 -29.19 -3.11
N GLY A 196 6.30 -30.32 -2.51
CA GLY A 196 7.67 -30.79 -2.33
C GLY A 196 8.43 -30.06 -1.22
N SER A 197 9.75 -30.02 -1.34
CA SER A 197 10.63 -29.40 -0.34
C SER A 197 11.90 -28.83 -0.94
N VAL A 198 12.44 -27.81 -0.27
CA VAL A 198 13.79 -27.29 -0.52
C VAL A 198 14.59 -27.45 0.76
N SER A 199 15.77 -28.06 0.66
CA SER A 199 16.62 -28.30 1.83
C SER A 199 18.05 -27.81 1.63
N ILE A 200 18.68 -27.35 2.71
CA ILE A 200 20.09 -26.99 2.78
C ILE A 200 20.75 -27.87 3.83
N GLY A 201 21.85 -28.55 3.47
CA GLY A 201 22.55 -29.46 4.38
C GLY A 201 21.66 -30.53 5.01
N GLY A 202 20.65 -31.01 4.26
CA GLY A 202 19.70 -32.04 4.70
C GLY A 202 18.56 -31.55 5.59
N VAL A 203 18.42 -30.23 5.82
CA VAL A 203 17.32 -29.62 6.58
C VAL A 203 16.43 -28.82 5.66
N ASP A 204 15.11 -29.04 5.71
CA ASP A 204 14.14 -28.23 4.99
C ASP A 204 14.24 -26.78 5.43
N VAL A 205 14.25 -25.84 4.48
CA VAL A 205 14.32 -24.39 4.78
C VAL A 205 13.17 -23.92 5.66
N ARG A 206 12.04 -24.62 5.67
CA ARG A 206 10.89 -24.37 6.54
C ARG A 206 11.14 -24.73 8.00
N ASP A 207 12.09 -25.65 8.24
CA ASP A 207 12.48 -26.09 9.57
C ASP A 207 13.68 -25.31 10.14
N MET A 208 14.16 -24.29 9.42
CA MET A 208 15.22 -23.40 9.87
C MET A 208 14.64 -22.09 10.41
N ARG A 209 15.35 -21.47 11.35
CA ARG A 209 15.04 -20.08 11.72
C ARG A 209 15.42 -19.13 10.58
N PRO A 210 14.65 -18.06 10.32
CA PRO A 210 14.98 -17.13 9.24
C PRO A 210 16.41 -16.57 9.33
N ASP A 211 16.85 -16.18 10.52
CA ASP A 211 18.19 -15.66 10.74
C ASP A 211 19.29 -16.70 10.46
N GLU A 212 19.07 -17.95 10.86
CA GLU A 212 20.00 -19.05 10.62
C GLU A 212 20.05 -19.42 9.12
N LEU A 213 18.92 -19.38 8.44
CA LEU A 213 18.84 -19.58 6.99
C LEU A 213 19.64 -18.49 6.25
N MET A 214 19.44 -17.23 6.61
CA MET A 214 20.16 -16.10 5.97
C MET A 214 21.67 -16.16 6.21
N GLN A 215 22.14 -16.70 7.33
CA GLN A 215 23.57 -16.93 7.58
C GLN A 215 24.18 -18.00 6.68
N GLN A 216 23.37 -18.89 6.08
CA GLN A 216 23.84 -19.93 5.15
C GLN A 216 23.89 -19.44 3.70
N ILE A 217 23.34 -18.28 3.40
CA ILE A 217 23.09 -17.82 2.03
C ILE A 217 23.68 -16.40 1.86
N SER A 218 24.34 -16.18 0.74
CA SER A 218 24.63 -14.83 0.25
C SER A 218 23.95 -14.65 -1.11
N LEU A 219 23.22 -13.57 -1.29
CA LEU A 219 22.46 -13.27 -2.50
C LEU A 219 23.03 -12.07 -3.21
N VAL A 220 23.23 -12.21 -4.53
CA VAL A 220 23.52 -11.08 -5.41
C VAL A 220 22.32 -10.92 -6.33
N PHE A 221 21.61 -9.79 -6.17
CA PHE A 221 20.43 -9.49 -6.99
C PHE A 221 20.85 -8.96 -8.36
N GLN A 222 20.02 -9.22 -9.37
CA GLN A 222 20.23 -8.69 -10.72
C GLN A 222 20.00 -7.17 -10.74
N ASP A 223 18.96 -6.71 -10.04
CA ASP A 223 18.64 -5.29 -9.86
C ASP A 223 19.19 -4.86 -8.49
N VAL A 224 20.23 -4.03 -8.51
CA VAL A 224 20.86 -3.51 -7.29
C VAL A 224 20.00 -2.36 -6.76
N TYR A 225 19.59 -2.47 -5.49
CA TYR A 225 18.95 -1.38 -4.77
C TYR A 225 19.95 -0.72 -3.81
N LEU A 226 20.07 0.59 -3.93
CA LEU A 226 20.86 1.39 -2.99
C LEU A 226 19.92 2.17 -2.08
N PHE A 227 20.16 2.06 -0.78
CA PHE A 227 19.48 2.88 0.21
C PHE A 227 19.98 4.32 0.15
N ASP A 228 19.10 5.27 0.48
CA ASP A 228 19.48 6.68 0.59
C ASP A 228 20.40 6.85 1.81
N GLY A 229 21.70 6.96 1.55
CA GLY A 229 22.74 7.00 2.56
C GLY A 229 24.15 6.95 1.94
N THR A 230 25.15 6.80 2.79
CA THR A 230 26.56 6.70 2.36
C THR A 230 26.88 5.35 1.74
N ILE A 231 28.01 5.25 1.04
CA ILE A 231 28.51 3.98 0.50
C ILE A 231 28.77 2.99 1.64
N GLU A 232 29.32 3.47 2.76
CA GLU A 232 29.61 2.66 3.93
C GLU A 232 28.33 2.05 4.53
N GLU A 233 27.28 2.86 4.70
CA GLU A 233 25.97 2.37 5.19
C GLU A 233 25.37 1.33 4.24
N ASN A 234 25.48 1.53 2.93
CA ASN A 234 24.98 0.55 1.96
C ASN A 234 25.78 -0.77 1.97
N VAL A 235 27.09 -0.71 2.23
CA VAL A 235 27.94 -1.91 2.36
C VAL A 235 27.65 -2.64 3.66
N LEU A 236 27.37 -1.92 4.75
CA LEU A 236 27.06 -2.49 6.07
C LEU A 236 25.60 -2.99 6.20
N ALA A 237 24.73 -2.65 5.27
CA ALA A 237 23.34 -3.12 5.25
C ALA A 237 23.17 -4.56 4.76
N GLY A 238 24.25 -5.19 4.26
CA GLY A 238 24.27 -6.56 3.70
C GLY A 238 24.85 -7.62 4.61
#